data_ea3dd6bfde76c7bf3d6784ff4d2a4bf0
#
_entry.id   ea3dd6bfde76c7bf3d6784ff4d2a4bf0
#
_cell.length_a   1.000
_cell.length_b   1.000
_cell.length_c   1.000
_cell.angle_alpha   90.00
_cell.angle_beta   90.00
_cell.angle_gamma   90.00
#
_symmetry.space_group_name_H-M   'P 1'
#
loop_
_entity.id
_entity.type
_entity.pdbx_description
1 polymer ?
#
loop_
_entity_poly.entity_id
_entity_poly.type
_entity_poly.pdbx_seq_one_letter_code
_entity_poly.pdbx_strand_id
1 'polypeptide(L)'
;MKTIRVSAGSAVRLGLQSGKIDCLPTTIYLMTPGRCRAGCHFCSQLVSEDRLSRVTWPEYPLEDVVSALHDERICLQCLNYDTVLSDVLELTDWFTSHPISLSAQPFSRDEIQSLSHRVDRIAINMDCATPGLFAKIKPYYSWEDHLSRLLETVDIFGSFRVTSHLIGGLGETEEQMVNFMTFLYDHSIYSSLFAFTPIEGTPLAHLPRPSITYYRRLQVAHYCIYKGMGHFWFEHGKIKNLPQVVPPEAFMTRGCPGCNRPYYTETPRNPYNFPCKPTKDDMKIIGDQLTRCC
;
A
#
# COMPACT_ATOMS: atom_id res chain seq x y z
N MET A 1 15.74 12.21 17.05
CA MET A 1 15.92 10.83 16.49
C MET A 1 17.27 10.70 15.81
N LYS A 2 18.00 9.56 15.97
CA LYS A 2 19.37 9.42 15.40
C LYS A 2 19.40 8.49 14.16
N THR A 3 18.51 7.51 14.10
CA THR A 3 18.45 6.53 13.01
C THR A 3 17.04 6.40 12.46
N ILE A 4 16.92 5.94 11.22
CA ILE A 4 15.66 5.63 10.57
C ILE A 4 15.81 4.36 9.73
N ARG A 5 14.75 3.57 9.62
CA ARG A 5 14.74 2.39 8.77
C ARG A 5 14.40 2.78 7.33
N VAL A 6 15.22 2.29 6.40
CA VAL A 6 15.07 2.57 4.97
C VAL A 6 14.83 1.27 4.24
N SER A 7 13.82 1.20 3.36
CA SER A 7 13.62 0.00 2.55
C SER A 7 14.86 -0.30 1.71
N ALA A 8 15.22 -1.58 1.54
CA ALA A 8 16.41 -1.98 0.79
C ALA A 8 16.48 -1.34 -0.60
N GLY A 9 15.35 -1.24 -1.32
CA GLY A 9 15.30 -0.57 -2.61
C GLY A 9 15.60 0.93 -2.54
N SER A 10 15.07 1.61 -1.52
CA SER A 10 15.36 3.03 -1.28
C SER A 10 16.81 3.26 -0.88
N ALA A 11 17.38 2.36 -0.06
CA ALA A 11 18.79 2.44 0.34
C ALA A 11 19.73 2.30 -0.87
N VAL A 12 19.41 1.42 -1.84
CA VAL A 12 20.15 1.31 -3.10
C VAL A 12 20.00 2.59 -3.93
N ARG A 13 18.78 3.15 -4.03
CA ARG A 13 18.56 4.40 -4.78
C ARG A 13 19.33 5.57 -4.21
N LEU A 14 19.40 5.67 -2.89
CA LEU A 14 20.14 6.72 -2.18
C LEU A 14 21.65 6.49 -2.11
N GLY A 15 22.15 5.35 -2.64
CA GLY A 15 23.58 5.02 -2.55
C GLY A 15 24.07 4.62 -1.15
N LEU A 16 23.14 4.39 -0.19
CA LEU A 16 23.46 3.97 1.17
C LEU A 16 23.90 2.50 1.24
N GLN A 17 23.54 1.71 0.23
CA GLN A 17 24.03 0.35 0.05
C GLN A 17 24.21 0.00 -1.42
N SER A 18 25.10 -0.92 -1.72
CA SER A 18 25.26 -1.47 -3.07
C SER A 18 24.15 -2.49 -3.35
N GLY A 19 23.64 -2.51 -4.59
CA GLY A 19 22.63 -3.47 -5.01
C GLY A 19 22.24 -3.25 -6.47
N LYS A 20 21.66 -4.30 -7.09
CA LYS A 20 21.10 -4.23 -8.43
C LYS A 20 19.59 -4.46 -8.35
N ILE A 21 18.84 -3.52 -8.86
CA ILE A 21 17.37 -3.56 -8.89
C ILE A 21 16.92 -3.27 -10.31
N ASP A 22 16.03 -4.12 -10.87
CA ASP A 22 15.55 -4.00 -12.25
C ASP A 22 14.75 -2.71 -12.48
N CYS A 23 14.05 -2.22 -11.44
CA CYS A 23 13.35 -0.96 -11.46
C CYS A 23 13.57 -0.25 -10.13
N LEU A 24 14.26 0.90 -10.14
CA LEU A 24 14.48 1.69 -8.93
C LEU A 24 13.17 2.30 -8.41
N PRO A 25 13.02 2.43 -7.08
CA PRO A 25 11.88 3.13 -6.52
C PRO A 25 11.90 4.62 -6.90
N THR A 26 10.72 5.15 -7.21
CA THR A 26 10.52 6.59 -7.49
C THR A 26 10.20 7.38 -6.24
N THR A 27 9.96 6.69 -5.14
CA THR A 27 9.64 7.23 -3.81
C THR A 27 10.62 6.61 -2.82
N ILE A 28 11.10 7.39 -1.87
CA ILE A 28 11.93 6.89 -0.77
C ILE A 28 11.02 6.40 0.35
N TYR A 29 11.10 5.10 0.65
CA TYR A 29 10.29 4.45 1.68
C TYR A 29 11.07 4.37 2.98
N LEU A 30 10.58 5.07 3.98
CA LEU A 30 11.11 5.13 5.35
C LEU A 30 10.13 4.51 6.33
N MET A 31 10.61 4.00 7.45
CA MET A 31 9.77 3.40 8.50
C MET A 31 10.21 3.91 9.86
N THR A 32 9.23 4.26 10.70
CA THR A 32 9.49 4.71 12.07
C THR A 32 10.19 3.64 12.92
N PRO A 33 11.03 4.01 13.90
CA PRO A 33 11.93 3.09 14.59
C PRO A 33 11.24 2.16 15.61
N GLY A 34 10.05 2.51 16.09
CA GLY A 34 9.38 1.78 17.17
C GLY A 34 9.03 0.33 16.81
N ARG A 35 8.56 -0.43 17.80
CA ARG A 35 8.04 -1.79 17.62
C ARG A 35 6.52 -1.77 17.49
N CYS A 36 5.99 -2.37 16.42
CA CYS A 36 4.55 -2.39 16.17
C CYS A 36 3.81 -3.29 17.15
N ARG A 37 2.72 -2.77 17.74
CA ARG A 37 1.84 -3.50 18.67
C ARG A 37 0.53 -3.99 18.04
N ALA A 38 0.24 -3.61 16.81
CA ALA A 38 -1.05 -3.87 16.17
C ALA A 38 -1.34 -5.35 15.90
N GLY A 39 -0.32 -6.17 15.73
CA GLY A 39 -0.50 -7.62 15.61
C GLY A 39 -1.31 -8.08 14.39
N CYS A 40 -1.32 -7.34 13.29
CA CYS A 40 -2.04 -7.72 12.07
C CYS A 40 -1.55 -9.07 11.55
N HIS A 41 -2.45 -10.03 11.33
CA HIS A 41 -2.15 -11.44 11.08
C HIS A 41 -1.36 -11.71 9.79
N PHE A 42 -1.31 -10.78 8.85
CA PHE A 42 -0.51 -10.89 7.63
C PHE A 42 0.88 -10.23 7.74
N CYS A 43 1.13 -9.49 8.83
CA CYS A 43 2.22 -8.53 8.86
C CYS A 43 3.54 -9.15 9.33
N SER A 44 4.62 -8.93 8.58
CA SER A 44 5.97 -9.37 8.93
C SER A 44 6.50 -8.76 10.23
N GLN A 45 5.95 -7.62 10.69
CA GLN A 45 6.29 -7.02 11.98
C GLN A 45 5.96 -7.90 13.20
N LEU A 46 5.15 -8.96 13.01
CA LEU A 46 4.95 -9.99 14.05
C LEU A 46 6.18 -10.86 14.27
N VAL A 47 7.00 -11.06 13.24
CA VAL A 47 8.11 -12.04 13.24
C VAL A 47 9.49 -11.39 13.05
N SER A 48 9.56 -10.16 12.53
CA SER A 48 10.81 -9.46 12.29
C SER A 48 10.59 -7.95 12.27
N GLU A 49 11.32 -7.22 13.11
CA GLU A 49 11.20 -5.76 13.22
C GLU A 49 11.82 -5.03 12.02
N ASP A 50 12.74 -5.66 11.31
CA ASP A 50 13.45 -5.11 10.16
C ASP A 50 12.79 -5.43 8.82
N ARG A 51 11.52 -5.89 8.81
CA ARG A 51 10.80 -6.26 7.59
C ARG A 51 9.42 -5.63 7.50
N LEU A 52 9.06 -5.24 6.29
CA LEU A 52 7.66 -4.96 5.95
C LEU A 52 7.35 -5.69 4.64
N SER A 53 6.36 -6.62 4.69
CA SER A 53 6.13 -7.63 3.68
C SER A 53 7.42 -8.46 3.42
N ARG A 54 7.89 -8.55 2.19
CA ARG A 54 9.12 -9.28 1.81
C ARG A 54 10.39 -8.42 1.84
N VAL A 55 10.24 -7.12 2.03
CA VAL A 55 11.33 -6.15 1.94
C VAL A 55 11.97 -5.98 3.31
N THR A 56 13.30 -5.99 3.34
CA THR A 56 14.10 -5.63 4.52
C THR A 56 14.24 -4.11 4.63
N TRP A 57 14.34 -3.63 5.87
CA TRP A 57 14.41 -2.23 6.22
C TRP A 57 15.55 -1.98 7.21
N PRO A 58 16.81 -2.05 6.74
CA PRO A 58 17.97 -1.76 7.59
C PRO A 58 17.92 -0.31 8.13
N GLU A 59 18.55 -0.11 9.27
CA GLU A 59 18.68 1.20 9.90
C GLU A 59 19.90 1.94 9.34
N TYR A 60 19.73 3.26 9.15
CA TYR A 60 20.79 4.19 8.75
C TYR A 60 20.75 5.44 9.64
N PRO A 61 21.89 6.14 9.82
CA PRO A 61 21.88 7.46 10.42
C PRO A 61 20.94 8.39 9.65
N LEU A 62 20.09 9.13 10.36
CA LEU A 62 19.11 10.01 9.74
C LEU A 62 19.79 11.10 8.89
N GLU A 63 20.92 11.62 9.34
CA GLU A 63 21.70 12.63 8.63
C GLU A 63 22.21 12.11 7.26
N ASP A 64 22.63 10.84 7.19
CA ASP A 64 23.10 10.23 5.95
C ASP A 64 21.93 10.10 4.95
N VAL A 65 20.74 9.71 5.44
CA VAL A 65 19.54 9.62 4.62
C VAL A 65 19.13 10.98 4.07
N VAL A 66 19.08 12.00 4.92
CA VAL A 66 18.73 13.38 4.53
C VAL A 66 19.72 13.93 3.51
N SER A 67 21.04 13.72 3.74
CA SER A 67 22.10 14.19 2.84
C SER A 67 22.06 13.52 1.45
N ALA A 68 21.51 12.32 1.37
CA ALA A 68 21.41 11.56 0.12
C ALA A 68 20.09 11.83 -0.67
N LEU A 69 19.15 12.59 -0.09
CA LEU A 69 17.89 12.98 -0.76
C LEU A 69 18.13 14.11 -1.76
N HIS A 70 17.38 14.09 -2.86
CA HIS A 70 17.34 15.14 -3.88
C HIS A 70 15.96 15.77 -3.99
N ASP A 71 15.09 15.23 -4.85
CA ASP A 71 13.74 15.74 -5.12
C ASP A 71 12.66 14.67 -4.94
N GLU A 72 13.05 13.53 -4.35
CA GLU A 72 12.12 12.41 -4.21
C GLU A 72 10.98 12.70 -3.22
N ARG A 73 9.83 12.09 -3.49
CA ARG A 73 8.77 11.93 -2.50
C ARG A 73 9.21 10.98 -1.40
N ILE A 74 8.87 11.28 -0.17
CA ILE A 74 9.06 10.40 0.97
C ILE A 74 7.75 9.69 1.28
N CYS A 75 7.81 8.38 1.51
CA CYS A 75 6.71 7.60 2.04
C CYS A 75 7.10 7.08 3.42
N LEU A 76 6.56 7.68 4.46
CA LEU A 76 6.85 7.32 5.85
C LEU A 76 5.83 6.29 6.34
N GLN A 77 6.29 5.07 6.61
CA GLN A 77 5.49 3.98 7.16
C GLN A 77 5.53 4.05 8.69
N CYS A 78 4.39 4.33 9.31
CA CYS A 78 4.29 4.42 10.76
C CYS A 78 3.92 3.06 11.35
N LEU A 79 4.73 2.59 12.26
CA LEU A 79 4.40 1.46 13.12
C LEU A 79 3.49 1.94 14.27
N ASN A 80 2.70 1.04 14.85
CA ASN A 80 1.82 1.38 15.96
C ASN A 80 2.55 1.21 17.30
N TYR A 81 2.92 2.32 17.95
CA TYR A 81 3.51 2.40 19.28
C TYR A 81 3.24 3.78 19.92
N ASP A 82 3.45 3.93 21.24
CA ASP A 82 2.98 5.09 22.02
C ASP A 82 3.49 6.45 21.52
N THR A 83 4.77 6.54 21.15
CA THR A 83 5.40 7.82 20.78
C THR A 83 5.37 8.09 19.28
N VAL A 84 4.68 7.29 18.48
CA VAL A 84 4.75 7.37 17.00
C VAL A 84 4.38 8.75 16.47
N LEU A 85 3.41 9.44 17.05
CA LEU A 85 3.04 10.77 16.60
C LEU A 85 4.18 11.78 16.82
N SER A 86 4.79 11.77 17.99
CA SER A 86 5.91 12.68 18.27
C SER A 86 7.11 12.37 17.37
N ASP A 87 7.38 11.10 17.10
CA ASP A 87 8.43 10.68 16.18
C ASP A 87 8.15 11.12 14.74
N VAL A 88 6.89 11.04 14.29
CA VAL A 88 6.47 11.53 12.96
C VAL A 88 6.64 13.04 12.87
N LEU A 89 6.22 13.79 13.87
CA LEU A 89 6.39 15.26 13.91
C LEU A 89 7.87 15.65 13.84
N GLU A 90 8.74 15.00 14.63
CA GLU A 90 10.18 15.21 14.56
C GLU A 90 10.76 14.86 13.18
N LEU A 91 10.36 13.72 12.60
CA LEU A 91 10.80 13.29 11.26
C LEU A 91 10.39 14.27 10.16
N THR A 92 9.15 14.79 10.22
CA THR A 92 8.69 15.74 9.22
C THR A 92 9.49 17.06 9.22
N ASP A 93 10.07 17.44 10.34
CA ASP A 93 10.97 18.62 10.42
C ASP A 93 12.29 18.42 9.64
N TRP A 94 12.76 17.17 9.51
CA TRP A 94 13.92 16.83 8.69
C TRP A 94 13.63 16.83 7.18
N PHE A 95 12.38 16.68 6.78
CA PHE A 95 11.97 16.47 5.38
C PHE A 95 11.12 17.60 4.81
N THR A 96 11.22 18.80 5.34
CA THR A 96 10.36 19.96 4.99
C THR A 96 10.40 20.36 3.52
N SER A 97 11.49 20.07 2.81
CA SER A 97 11.63 20.35 1.37
C SER A 97 11.06 19.26 0.46
N HIS A 98 10.56 18.16 1.03
CA HIS A 98 10.08 17.00 0.27
C HIS A 98 8.56 16.81 0.42
N PRO A 99 7.86 16.37 -0.64
CA PRO A 99 6.48 15.95 -0.49
C PRO A 99 6.43 14.63 0.31
N ILE A 100 5.64 14.62 1.40
CA ILE A 100 5.55 13.46 2.30
C ILE A 100 4.20 12.78 2.15
N SER A 101 4.22 11.47 1.92
CA SER A 101 3.08 10.58 2.07
C SER A 101 3.23 9.80 3.37
N LEU A 102 2.30 9.97 4.30
CA LEU A 102 2.30 9.28 5.58
C LEU A 102 1.38 8.06 5.53
N SER A 103 1.84 6.89 5.95
CA SER A 103 1.00 5.71 6.16
C SER A 103 0.92 5.43 7.65
N ALA A 104 -0.25 5.64 8.24
CA ALA A 104 -0.42 5.69 9.69
C ALA A 104 -1.60 4.82 10.17
N GLN A 105 -1.65 4.62 11.47
CA GLN A 105 -2.84 4.16 12.18
C GLN A 105 -3.93 5.26 12.21
N PRO A 106 -5.16 4.95 12.63
CA PRO A 106 -6.23 5.93 12.79
C PRO A 106 -5.97 6.80 14.03
N PHE A 107 -5.13 7.82 13.88
CA PHE A 107 -4.94 8.87 14.87
C PHE A 107 -6.25 9.61 15.19
N SER A 108 -6.33 10.31 16.31
CA SER A 108 -7.46 11.18 16.62
C SER A 108 -7.59 12.32 15.58
N ARG A 109 -8.75 12.95 15.51
CA ARG A 109 -8.99 14.07 14.58
C ARG A 109 -7.97 15.20 14.78
N ASP A 110 -7.68 15.56 16.04
CA ASP A 110 -6.76 16.65 16.36
C ASP A 110 -5.30 16.29 15.97
N GLU A 111 -4.90 15.04 16.18
CA GLU A 111 -3.60 14.52 15.73
C GLU A 111 -3.48 14.56 14.20
N ILE A 112 -4.52 14.15 13.47
CA ILE A 112 -4.57 14.22 12.01
C ILE A 112 -4.52 15.68 11.54
N GLN A 113 -5.23 16.58 12.22
CA GLN A 113 -5.17 18.01 11.91
C GLN A 113 -3.76 18.58 12.10
N SER A 114 -3.03 18.17 13.13
CA SER A 114 -1.63 18.60 13.35
C SER A 114 -0.69 18.14 12.24
N LEU A 115 -0.97 17.00 11.62
CA LEU A 115 -0.19 16.44 10.52
C LEU A 115 -0.50 17.09 9.16
N SER A 116 -1.68 17.67 8.98
CA SER A 116 -2.16 18.17 7.68
C SER A 116 -1.33 19.32 7.08
N HIS A 117 -0.59 20.03 7.91
CA HIS A 117 0.34 21.10 7.49
C HIS A 117 1.78 20.60 7.23
N ARG A 118 2.07 19.34 7.55
CA ARG A 118 3.41 18.75 7.49
C ARG A 118 3.55 17.70 6.40
N VAL A 119 2.45 17.04 6.03
CA VAL A 119 2.45 16.00 5.00
C VAL A 119 1.38 16.32 3.95
N ASP A 120 1.65 16.00 2.70
CA ASP A 120 0.73 16.30 1.60
C ASP A 120 -0.34 15.21 1.41
N ARG A 121 -0.10 14.02 1.90
CA ARG A 121 -1.01 12.87 1.80
C ARG A 121 -0.93 11.99 3.04
N ILE A 122 -2.05 11.36 3.39
CA ILE A 122 -2.11 10.39 4.48
C ILE A 122 -2.82 9.11 4.03
N ALA A 123 -2.36 7.97 4.52
CA ALA A 123 -3.02 6.69 4.37
C ALA A 123 -3.43 6.15 5.73
N ILE A 124 -4.71 5.76 5.85
CA ILE A 124 -5.24 4.94 6.94
C ILE A 124 -5.71 3.62 6.31
N ASN A 125 -5.02 2.53 6.64
CA ASN A 125 -5.12 1.31 5.86
C ASN A 125 -6.20 0.37 6.39
N MET A 126 -7.25 0.17 5.61
CA MET A 126 -8.28 -0.83 5.90
C MET A 126 -7.74 -2.26 5.69
N ASP A 127 -6.90 -2.47 4.69
CA ASP A 127 -6.31 -3.75 4.27
C ASP A 127 -7.34 -4.81 3.84
N CYS A 128 -8.48 -4.90 4.49
CA CYS A 128 -9.57 -5.85 4.23
C CYS A 128 -10.75 -5.18 3.54
N ALA A 129 -11.52 -5.95 2.77
CA ALA A 129 -12.69 -5.46 2.05
C ALA A 129 -14.01 -5.60 2.83
N THR A 130 -14.02 -6.28 3.97
CA THR A 130 -15.22 -6.51 4.78
C THR A 130 -14.96 -6.43 6.28
N PRO A 131 -15.97 -6.02 7.10
CA PRO A 131 -15.82 -5.99 8.55
C PRO A 131 -15.44 -7.35 9.15
N GLY A 132 -16.02 -8.44 8.64
CA GLY A 132 -15.75 -9.78 9.15
C GLY A 132 -14.32 -10.25 8.92
N LEU A 133 -13.71 -9.91 7.78
CA LEU A 133 -12.29 -10.18 7.52
C LEU A 133 -11.40 -9.26 8.37
N PHE A 134 -11.75 -7.98 8.46
CA PHE A 134 -11.00 -7.00 9.26
C PHE A 134 -10.88 -7.44 10.72
N ALA A 135 -11.98 -7.80 11.37
CA ALA A 135 -11.99 -8.23 12.76
C ALA A 135 -11.12 -9.48 13.02
N LYS A 136 -11.06 -10.41 12.04
CA LYS A 136 -10.21 -11.61 12.13
C LYS A 136 -8.72 -11.32 11.90
N ILE A 137 -8.41 -10.34 11.07
CA ILE A 137 -7.06 -10.12 10.52
C ILE A 137 -6.33 -8.98 11.23
N LYS A 138 -7.08 -7.97 11.70
CA LYS A 138 -6.56 -6.80 12.42
C LYS A 138 -7.14 -6.71 13.83
N PRO A 139 -6.88 -7.67 14.73
CA PRO A 139 -7.58 -7.81 16.01
C PRO A 139 -7.38 -6.65 16.99
N TYR A 140 -6.36 -5.83 16.78
CA TYR A 140 -6.08 -4.64 17.59
C TYR A 140 -7.03 -3.48 17.30
N TYR A 141 -7.65 -3.46 16.11
CA TYR A 141 -8.44 -2.34 15.62
C TYR A 141 -9.92 -2.69 15.48
N SER A 142 -10.78 -1.67 15.53
CA SER A 142 -12.19 -1.74 15.12
C SER A 142 -12.34 -1.29 13.67
N TRP A 143 -13.20 -1.97 12.91
CA TRP A 143 -13.57 -1.57 11.55
C TRP A 143 -14.24 -0.20 11.54
N GLU A 144 -15.17 -0.02 12.46
CA GLU A 144 -15.98 1.21 12.57
C GLU A 144 -15.11 2.42 12.87
N ASP A 145 -14.18 2.29 13.83
CA ASP A 145 -13.25 3.37 14.19
C ASP A 145 -12.29 3.68 13.03
N HIS A 146 -11.75 2.64 12.36
CA HIS A 146 -10.88 2.83 11.21
C HIS A 146 -11.59 3.56 10.07
N LEU A 147 -12.81 3.10 9.73
CA LEU A 147 -13.60 3.66 8.63
C LEU A 147 -14.05 5.09 8.95
N SER A 148 -14.55 5.33 10.15
CA SER A 148 -14.94 6.68 10.61
C SER A 148 -13.76 7.65 10.49
N ARG A 149 -12.60 7.24 11.00
CA ARG A 149 -11.40 8.08 10.97
C ARG A 149 -10.88 8.29 9.54
N LEU A 150 -10.97 7.28 8.69
CA LEU A 150 -10.61 7.38 7.28
C LEU A 150 -11.47 8.42 6.55
N LEU A 151 -12.79 8.41 6.79
CA LEU A 151 -13.73 9.37 6.21
C LEU A 151 -13.50 10.79 6.73
N GLU A 152 -13.38 10.96 8.06
CA GLU A 152 -13.08 12.27 8.66
C GLU A 152 -11.75 12.87 8.16
N THR A 153 -10.80 12.04 7.82
CA THR A 153 -9.50 12.49 7.30
C THR A 153 -9.64 13.17 5.94
N VAL A 154 -10.66 12.82 5.14
CA VAL A 154 -10.93 13.48 3.86
C VAL A 154 -11.33 14.94 4.05
N ASP A 155 -12.09 15.26 5.11
CA ASP A 155 -12.47 16.64 5.44
C ASP A 155 -11.24 17.52 5.73
N ILE A 156 -10.19 16.91 6.28
CA ILE A 156 -8.95 17.60 6.67
C ILE A 156 -7.99 17.74 5.50
N PHE A 157 -7.76 16.64 4.75
CA PHE A 157 -6.76 16.59 3.70
C PHE A 157 -7.30 16.95 2.31
N GLY A 158 -8.61 16.82 2.08
CA GLY A 158 -9.26 17.05 0.80
C GLY A 158 -9.30 15.80 -0.11
N SER A 159 -10.06 15.95 -1.18
CA SER A 159 -10.35 14.87 -2.15
C SER A 159 -9.10 14.23 -2.72
N PHE A 160 -9.06 12.89 -2.69
CA PHE A 160 -7.98 12.04 -3.22
C PHE A 160 -6.59 12.31 -2.65
N ARG A 161 -6.49 13.05 -1.53
CA ARG A 161 -5.25 13.17 -0.74
C ARG A 161 -5.20 12.16 0.40
N VAL A 162 -6.28 11.45 0.64
CA VAL A 162 -6.38 10.33 1.57
C VAL A 162 -6.30 9.03 0.78
N THR A 163 -5.59 8.06 1.32
CA THR A 163 -5.37 6.74 0.70
C THR A 163 -5.71 5.63 1.68
N SER A 164 -6.17 4.49 1.18
CA SER A 164 -6.26 3.25 1.97
C SER A 164 -5.65 2.10 1.20
N HIS A 165 -4.85 1.27 1.88
CA HIS A 165 -4.34 0.03 1.29
C HIS A 165 -5.42 -1.05 1.35
N LEU A 166 -5.51 -1.86 0.30
CA LEU A 166 -6.34 -3.04 0.21
C LEU A 166 -5.48 -4.22 -0.23
N ILE A 167 -5.64 -5.35 0.44
CA ILE A 167 -4.88 -6.57 0.16
C ILE A 167 -5.83 -7.61 -0.44
N GLY A 168 -5.66 -7.90 -1.74
CA GLY A 168 -6.42 -8.95 -2.41
C GLY A 168 -5.89 -10.34 -2.08
N GLY A 169 -6.79 -11.26 -1.73
CA GLY A 169 -6.46 -12.65 -1.41
C GLY A 169 -6.49 -12.98 0.09
N LEU A 170 -7.16 -12.17 0.90
CA LEU A 170 -7.38 -12.43 2.34
C LEU A 170 -8.63 -13.27 2.62
N GLY A 171 -9.39 -13.64 1.57
CA GLY A 171 -10.62 -14.44 1.68
C GLY A 171 -11.89 -13.73 1.19
N GLU A 172 -11.76 -12.51 0.69
CA GLU A 172 -12.84 -11.76 0.05
C GLU A 172 -13.14 -12.27 -1.36
N THR A 173 -14.35 -12.00 -1.85
CA THR A 173 -14.73 -12.20 -3.26
C THR A 173 -14.33 -10.98 -4.11
N GLU A 174 -14.31 -11.14 -5.46
CA GLU A 174 -14.14 -9.99 -6.37
C GLU A 174 -15.20 -8.91 -6.10
N GLU A 175 -16.46 -9.32 -5.90
CA GLU A 175 -17.57 -8.42 -5.60
C GLU A 175 -17.34 -7.60 -4.34
N GLN A 176 -16.93 -8.24 -3.25
CA GLN A 176 -16.64 -7.55 -1.98
C GLN A 176 -15.51 -6.53 -2.14
N MET A 177 -14.43 -6.92 -2.83
CA MET A 177 -13.30 -6.04 -3.07
C MET A 177 -13.69 -4.85 -3.96
N VAL A 178 -14.41 -5.09 -5.04
CA VAL A 178 -14.84 -4.04 -5.99
C VAL A 178 -15.82 -3.08 -5.33
N ASN A 179 -16.79 -3.59 -4.59
CA ASN A 179 -17.75 -2.75 -3.87
C ASN A 179 -17.05 -1.84 -2.86
N PHE A 180 -16.03 -2.34 -2.16
CA PHE A 180 -15.28 -1.51 -1.22
C PHE A 180 -14.35 -0.52 -1.93
N MET A 181 -13.70 -0.90 -3.04
CA MET A 181 -12.95 0.06 -3.87
C MET A 181 -13.85 1.18 -4.42
N THR A 182 -15.06 0.85 -4.85
CA THR A 182 -16.05 1.82 -5.33
C THR A 182 -16.49 2.75 -4.19
N PHE A 183 -16.80 2.19 -3.01
CA PHE A 183 -17.11 2.97 -1.81
C PHE A 183 -15.99 3.99 -1.49
N LEU A 184 -14.74 3.57 -1.51
CA LEU A 184 -13.60 4.47 -1.25
C LEU A 184 -13.52 5.58 -2.31
N TYR A 185 -13.70 5.24 -3.57
CA TYR A 185 -13.70 6.22 -4.67
C TYR A 185 -14.81 7.26 -4.51
N ASP A 186 -16.04 6.83 -4.20
CA ASP A 186 -17.21 7.69 -4.00
C ASP A 186 -17.01 8.66 -2.83
N HIS A 187 -16.16 8.27 -1.84
CA HIS A 187 -15.76 9.12 -0.73
C HIS A 187 -14.44 9.87 -0.99
N SER A 188 -14.01 9.99 -2.24
CA SER A 188 -12.78 10.71 -2.63
C SER A 188 -11.50 10.16 -1.97
N ILE A 189 -11.46 8.86 -1.68
CA ILE A 189 -10.32 8.15 -1.11
C ILE A 189 -9.66 7.31 -2.20
N TYR A 190 -8.33 7.38 -2.31
CA TYR A 190 -7.60 6.56 -3.26
C TYR A 190 -7.26 5.20 -2.64
N SER A 191 -7.68 4.10 -3.26
CA SER A 191 -7.27 2.76 -2.84
C SER A 191 -5.96 2.34 -3.51
N SER A 192 -5.05 1.76 -2.72
CA SER A 192 -3.81 1.12 -3.22
C SER A 192 -3.95 -0.38 -3.11
N LEU A 193 -3.85 -1.08 -4.23
CA LEU A 193 -4.06 -2.52 -4.27
C LEU A 193 -2.74 -3.29 -4.09
N PHE A 194 -2.75 -4.28 -3.18
CA PHE A 194 -1.65 -5.20 -2.89
C PHE A 194 -2.11 -6.64 -3.06
N ALA A 195 -1.21 -7.52 -3.50
CA ALA A 195 -1.43 -8.95 -3.45
C ALA A 195 -1.01 -9.50 -2.08
N PHE A 196 -1.86 -10.31 -1.46
CA PHE A 196 -1.48 -11.02 -0.24
C PHE A 196 -0.21 -11.84 -0.47
N THR A 197 0.70 -11.75 0.48
CA THR A 197 1.94 -12.52 0.49
C THR A 197 2.07 -13.24 1.82
N PRO A 198 2.01 -14.58 1.84
CA PRO A 198 2.21 -15.34 3.06
C PRO A 198 3.62 -15.10 3.61
N ILE A 199 3.71 -14.81 4.89
CA ILE A 199 4.97 -14.62 5.62
C ILE A 199 5.07 -15.72 6.67
N GLU A 200 6.13 -16.48 6.62
CA GLU A 200 6.40 -17.55 7.58
C GLU A 200 6.40 -17.01 9.01
N GLY A 201 5.79 -17.76 9.94
CA GLY A 201 5.63 -17.40 11.34
C GLY A 201 4.45 -16.47 11.63
N THR A 202 3.73 -15.95 10.62
CA THR A 202 2.50 -15.19 10.84
C THR A 202 1.26 -16.12 10.87
N PRO A 203 0.16 -15.70 11.51
CA PRO A 203 -1.08 -16.51 11.54
C PRO A 203 -1.63 -16.87 10.15
N LEU A 204 -1.42 -16.03 9.14
CA LEU A 204 -1.88 -16.27 7.77
C LEU A 204 -0.83 -16.93 6.87
N ALA A 205 0.29 -17.39 7.39
CA ALA A 205 1.35 -18.04 6.60
C ALA A 205 0.87 -19.28 5.82
N HIS A 206 -0.20 -19.94 6.29
CA HIS A 206 -0.79 -21.13 5.68
C HIS A 206 -1.66 -20.85 4.46
N LEU A 207 -2.09 -19.60 4.26
CA LEU A 207 -2.93 -19.21 3.12
C LEU A 207 -2.09 -19.11 1.84
N PRO A 208 -2.63 -19.55 0.69
CA PRO A 208 -1.93 -19.36 -0.59
C PRO A 208 -1.94 -17.88 -1.01
N ARG A 209 -1.05 -17.54 -1.91
CA ARG A 209 -1.17 -16.27 -2.65
C ARG A 209 -2.44 -16.26 -3.49
N PRO A 210 -3.04 -15.08 -3.76
CA PRO A 210 -4.16 -15.00 -4.68
C PRO A 210 -3.75 -15.53 -6.06
N SER A 211 -4.70 -16.13 -6.80
CA SER A 211 -4.44 -16.48 -8.19
C SER A 211 -4.14 -15.21 -8.99
N ILE A 212 -3.24 -15.32 -9.96
CA ILE A 212 -2.88 -14.16 -10.79
C ILE A 212 -4.09 -13.66 -11.58
N THR A 213 -4.98 -14.54 -12.03
CA THR A 213 -6.22 -14.21 -12.72
C THR A 213 -7.12 -13.35 -11.84
N TYR A 214 -7.39 -13.77 -10.59
CA TYR A 214 -8.16 -12.99 -9.62
C TYR A 214 -7.57 -11.58 -9.46
N TYR A 215 -6.26 -11.51 -9.24
CA TYR A 215 -5.62 -10.21 -9.01
C TYR A 215 -5.64 -9.29 -10.24
N ARG A 216 -5.41 -9.85 -11.46
CA ARG A 216 -5.54 -9.09 -12.72
C ARG A 216 -6.94 -8.51 -12.90
N ARG A 217 -7.97 -9.29 -12.58
CA ARG A 217 -9.37 -8.85 -12.65
C ARG A 217 -9.64 -7.69 -11.69
N LEU A 218 -9.11 -7.76 -10.48
CA LEU A 218 -9.17 -6.64 -9.53
C LEU A 218 -8.42 -5.40 -10.03
N GLN A 219 -7.25 -5.56 -10.67
CA GLN A 219 -6.51 -4.43 -11.25
C GLN A 219 -7.30 -3.74 -12.36
N VAL A 220 -7.97 -4.51 -13.22
CA VAL A 220 -8.85 -3.97 -14.27
C VAL A 220 -10.03 -3.23 -13.65
N ALA A 221 -10.70 -3.81 -12.67
CA ALA A 221 -11.81 -3.16 -11.97
C ALA A 221 -11.37 -1.86 -11.29
N HIS A 222 -10.25 -1.89 -10.57
CA HIS A 222 -9.67 -0.69 -9.96
C HIS A 222 -9.39 0.41 -10.98
N TYR A 223 -8.78 0.05 -12.12
CA TYR A 223 -8.54 1.01 -13.19
C TYR A 223 -9.84 1.64 -13.69
N CYS A 224 -10.87 0.83 -13.95
CA CYS A 224 -12.17 1.30 -14.43
C CYS A 224 -12.85 2.23 -13.42
N ILE A 225 -12.84 1.90 -12.13
CA ILE A 225 -13.40 2.76 -11.07
C ILE A 225 -12.77 4.15 -11.13
N TYR A 226 -11.43 4.23 -11.14
CA TYR A 226 -10.71 5.52 -11.14
C TYR A 226 -10.71 6.25 -12.50
N LYS A 227 -11.33 5.66 -13.51
CA LYS A 227 -11.62 6.30 -14.81
C LYS A 227 -13.10 6.66 -14.97
N GLY A 228 -13.91 6.50 -13.93
CA GLY A 228 -15.35 6.76 -13.99
C GLY A 228 -16.13 5.74 -14.84
N MET A 229 -15.56 4.56 -15.08
CA MET A 229 -16.15 3.47 -15.85
C MET A 229 -16.58 2.28 -14.96
N GLY A 230 -16.82 2.53 -13.68
CA GLY A 230 -16.95 1.53 -12.63
C GLY A 230 -18.36 0.93 -12.48
N HIS A 231 -19.05 0.56 -13.57
CA HIS A 231 -20.31 -0.17 -13.48
C HIS A 231 -20.06 -1.67 -13.63
N PHE A 232 -20.12 -2.41 -12.53
CA PHE A 232 -19.90 -3.85 -12.51
C PHE A 232 -21.17 -4.58 -12.11
N TRP A 233 -21.38 -5.75 -12.70
CA TRP A 233 -22.32 -6.74 -12.18
C TRP A 233 -21.60 -8.05 -11.87
N PHE A 234 -22.19 -8.80 -10.95
CA PHE A 234 -21.56 -9.96 -10.37
C PHE A 234 -22.46 -11.18 -10.46
N GLU A 235 -21.83 -12.33 -10.56
CA GLU A 235 -22.47 -13.63 -10.43
C GLU A 235 -21.57 -14.53 -9.58
N HIS A 236 -22.12 -15.09 -8.53
CA HIS A 236 -21.37 -15.89 -7.55
C HIS A 236 -20.10 -15.19 -7.02
N GLY A 237 -20.19 -13.87 -6.76
CA GLY A 237 -19.11 -13.07 -6.26
C GLY A 237 -18.00 -12.74 -7.28
N LYS A 238 -18.16 -13.06 -8.57
CA LYS A 238 -17.23 -12.78 -9.66
C LYS A 238 -17.77 -11.71 -10.60
N ILE A 239 -16.89 -10.81 -11.06
CA ILE A 239 -17.24 -9.77 -12.05
C ILE A 239 -17.56 -10.43 -13.39
N LYS A 240 -18.60 -9.97 -14.10
CA LYS A 240 -19.03 -10.52 -15.40
C LYS A 240 -18.73 -9.60 -16.58
N ASN A 241 -18.54 -8.32 -16.37
CA ASN A 241 -18.46 -7.31 -17.42
C ASN A 241 -17.14 -6.54 -17.46
N LEU A 242 -16.02 -7.21 -17.26
CA LEU A 242 -14.72 -6.56 -17.45
C LEU A 242 -14.51 -6.18 -18.93
N PRO A 243 -13.90 -5.02 -19.22
CA PRO A 243 -13.57 -4.64 -20.59
C PRO A 243 -12.55 -5.62 -21.19
N GLN A 244 -12.73 -5.94 -22.48
CA GLN A 244 -11.82 -6.83 -23.21
C GLN A 244 -10.46 -6.19 -23.51
N VAL A 245 -10.44 -4.86 -23.69
CA VAL A 245 -9.23 -4.10 -23.99
C VAL A 245 -8.91 -3.22 -22.79
N VAL A 246 -7.74 -3.44 -22.23
CA VAL A 246 -7.28 -2.74 -21.03
C VAL A 246 -5.86 -2.21 -21.28
N PRO A 247 -5.58 -0.93 -21.01
CA PRO A 247 -4.26 -0.36 -21.23
C PRO A 247 -3.24 -0.86 -20.21
N PRO A 248 -1.94 -0.86 -20.56
CA PRO A 248 -0.86 -1.34 -19.65
C PRO A 248 -0.87 -0.68 -18.28
N GLU A 249 -1.30 0.58 -18.21
CA GLU A 249 -1.39 1.35 -16.96
C GLU A 249 -2.30 0.72 -15.91
N ALA A 250 -3.28 -0.11 -16.32
CA ALA A 250 -4.15 -0.82 -15.39
C ALA A 250 -3.38 -1.81 -14.49
N PHE A 251 -2.25 -2.34 -14.97
CA PHE A 251 -1.45 -3.36 -14.30
C PHE A 251 -0.24 -2.80 -13.57
N MET A 252 -0.02 -1.50 -13.65
CA MET A 252 1.02 -0.81 -12.88
C MET A 252 0.65 -0.67 -11.41
N THR A 253 1.67 -0.47 -10.58
CA THR A 253 1.47 -0.15 -9.17
C THR A 253 0.50 1.03 -9.01
N ARG A 254 -0.48 0.86 -8.14
CA ARG A 254 -1.42 1.90 -7.74
C ARG A 254 -1.10 2.38 -6.33
N GLY A 255 -1.12 3.70 -6.12
CA GLY A 255 -0.79 4.33 -4.84
C GLY A 255 -0.72 5.84 -4.97
N CYS A 256 0.08 6.48 -4.13
CA CYS A 256 0.35 7.92 -4.22
C CYS A 256 0.91 8.30 -5.60
N PRO A 257 0.77 9.55 -6.04
CA PRO A 257 1.31 10.01 -7.33
C PRO A 257 2.78 9.65 -7.49
N GLY A 258 3.11 8.99 -8.62
CA GLY A 258 4.45 8.56 -8.93
C GLY A 258 4.97 7.33 -8.17
N CYS A 259 4.24 6.79 -7.21
CA CYS A 259 4.65 5.63 -6.43
C CYS A 259 4.68 4.36 -7.27
N ASN A 260 5.83 3.70 -7.39
CA ASN A 260 5.98 2.46 -8.13
C ASN A 260 6.24 1.21 -7.26
N ARG A 261 6.56 1.34 -5.98
CA ARG A 261 6.77 0.25 -5.00
C ARG A 261 7.36 -1.03 -5.59
N PRO A 262 8.61 -1.02 -6.12
CA PRO A 262 9.14 -2.17 -6.84
C PRO A 262 9.21 -3.42 -5.96
N TYR A 263 8.55 -4.49 -6.40
CA TYR A 263 8.66 -5.85 -5.85
C TYR A 263 8.34 -6.00 -4.36
N TYR A 264 7.42 -5.19 -3.85
CA TYR A 264 7.05 -5.20 -2.42
C TYR A 264 6.39 -6.51 -2.00
N THR A 265 5.49 -7.04 -2.83
CA THR A 265 4.74 -8.28 -2.59
C THR A 265 5.08 -9.39 -3.59
N GLU A 266 5.88 -9.12 -4.61
CA GLU A 266 6.18 -9.99 -5.73
C GLU A 266 7.68 -10.11 -6.04
N THR A 267 7.99 -10.89 -7.08
CA THR A 267 9.33 -10.98 -7.67
C THR A 267 9.33 -10.38 -9.07
N PRO A 268 10.49 -9.95 -9.61
CA PRO A 268 10.58 -9.42 -10.97
C PRO A 268 10.04 -10.36 -12.07
N ARG A 269 10.14 -11.67 -11.86
CA ARG A 269 9.71 -12.68 -12.86
C ARG A 269 8.20 -12.80 -13.01
N ASN A 270 7.44 -12.55 -11.93
CA ASN A 270 5.97 -12.68 -11.93
C ASN A 270 5.37 -11.56 -11.10
N PRO A 271 5.39 -10.31 -11.58
CA PRO A 271 4.86 -9.20 -10.83
C PRO A 271 3.33 -9.22 -10.81
N TYR A 272 2.75 -9.06 -9.64
CA TYR A 272 1.34 -8.70 -9.52
C TYR A 272 1.15 -7.24 -9.96
N ASN A 273 1.99 -6.33 -9.46
CA ASN A 273 2.00 -4.94 -9.86
C ASN A 273 3.30 -4.64 -10.63
N PHE A 274 3.18 -4.05 -11.79
CA PHE A 274 4.33 -3.64 -12.55
C PHE A 274 4.84 -2.30 -12.04
N PRO A 275 6.10 -2.21 -11.60
CA PRO A 275 6.68 -0.94 -11.12
C PRO A 275 7.02 0.02 -12.26
N CYS A 276 7.15 -0.51 -13.47
CA CYS A 276 7.34 0.23 -14.73
C CYS A 276 6.27 -0.20 -15.72
N LYS A 277 6.07 0.56 -16.79
CA LYS A 277 5.05 0.24 -17.81
C LYS A 277 5.31 -1.14 -18.43
N PRO A 278 4.30 -2.05 -18.41
CA PRO A 278 4.39 -3.36 -19.04
C PRO A 278 4.79 -3.26 -20.52
N THR A 279 5.68 -4.15 -20.94
CA THR A 279 6.08 -4.30 -22.34
C THR A 279 4.99 -4.97 -23.17
N LYS A 280 5.15 -5.03 -24.50
CA LYS A 280 4.22 -5.77 -25.36
C LYS A 280 4.16 -7.27 -25.03
N ASP A 281 5.29 -7.86 -24.63
CA ASP A 281 5.34 -9.27 -24.22
C ASP A 281 4.69 -9.50 -22.86
N ASP A 282 4.88 -8.58 -21.91
CA ASP A 282 4.15 -8.60 -20.63
C ASP A 282 2.63 -8.53 -20.87
N MET A 283 2.17 -7.66 -21.77
CA MET A 283 0.74 -7.52 -22.08
C MET A 283 0.14 -8.77 -22.72
N LYS A 284 0.93 -9.53 -23.49
CA LYS A 284 0.52 -10.85 -24.00
C LYS A 284 0.28 -11.84 -22.87
N ILE A 285 1.26 -11.93 -21.93
CA ILE A 285 1.17 -12.79 -20.74
C ILE A 285 -0.04 -12.38 -19.87
N ILE A 286 -0.26 -11.10 -19.69
CA ILE A 286 -1.39 -10.55 -18.93
C ILE A 286 -2.73 -10.95 -19.60
N GLY A 287 -2.82 -10.87 -20.94
CA GLY A 287 -3.98 -11.31 -21.69
C GLY A 287 -4.31 -12.78 -21.41
N ASP A 288 -3.32 -13.66 -21.46
CA ASP A 288 -3.48 -15.09 -21.14
C ASP A 288 -3.88 -15.30 -19.66
N GLN A 289 -3.37 -14.46 -18.73
CA GLN A 289 -3.73 -14.52 -17.32
C GLN A 289 -5.18 -14.11 -17.06
N LEU A 290 -5.73 -13.18 -17.81
CA LEU A 290 -7.13 -12.73 -17.70
C LEU A 290 -8.13 -13.74 -18.27
N THR A 291 -7.73 -14.56 -19.27
CA THR A 291 -8.59 -15.52 -19.96
C THR A 291 -8.59 -16.91 -19.33
N ARG A 292 -7.64 -17.22 -18.43
CA ARG A 292 -7.63 -18.50 -17.72
C ARG A 292 -8.91 -18.65 -16.90
N CYS A 293 -9.71 -19.66 -17.21
CA CYS A 293 -10.87 -20.03 -16.41
C CYS A 293 -10.40 -20.41 -14.99
N CYS A 294 -10.99 -19.78 -14.00
CA CYS A 294 -10.86 -20.17 -12.59
C CYS A 294 -11.75 -21.38 -12.32
#